data_fa53dc2103bf151b5c0ab33dd58019e6
#
_entry.id   fa53dc2103bf151b5c0ab33dd58019e6
#
_cell.length_a   1.000
_cell.length_b   1.000
_cell.length_c   1.000
_cell.angle_alpha   90.00
_cell.angle_beta   90.00
_cell.angle_gamma   90.00
#
_symmetry.space_group_name_H-M   'P 1'
#
loop_
_entity.id
_entity.type
_entity.pdbx_description
1 polymer ?
#
loop_
_entity_poly.entity_id
_entity_poly.type
_entity_poly.pdbx_seq_one_letter_code
_entity_poly.pdbx_strand_id
1 'polypeptide(L)'
;MRNTLLLSLFILSSNVFADGHEQTEAMQNTYMLLSTYEISAGQNPAELEKELVQLQKDQEVDGYNDCGLYRHWYGGERAFYAYCFFTDFDQLDAIHKAAEANEDRMGITQNYSSHTDHILEVQKVNLKEAPTNLLWMQWEFGPYLTHAERQDRADLLFDAFNRAFGGCNLYVHSWGPSMGHYIDCGFENFADFGTKHKAINKILAEELATADLDLLSHSDDLLILIQD
;
A
#
# COMPACT_ATOMS: atom_id res chain seq x y z
N MET A 1 -30.32 11.19 -77.82
CA MET A 1 -29.25 12.00 -77.26
C MET A 1 -29.15 11.70 -75.78
N ARG A 2 -28.13 10.87 -75.39
CA ARG A 2 -27.96 10.41 -74.01
C ARG A 2 -26.83 11.23 -73.39
N ASN A 3 -27.15 12.04 -72.38
CA ASN A 3 -26.15 12.73 -71.59
C ASN A 3 -25.72 11.82 -70.42
N THR A 4 -24.45 11.40 -70.47
CA THR A 4 -23.81 10.64 -69.41
C THR A 4 -23.14 11.64 -68.46
N LEU A 5 -23.62 11.70 -67.21
CA LEU A 5 -23.03 12.49 -66.15
C LEU A 5 -21.95 11.64 -65.45
N LEU A 6 -20.70 12.05 -65.58
CA LEU A 6 -19.57 11.46 -64.88
C LEU A 6 -19.50 12.07 -63.48
N LEU A 7 -19.72 11.24 -62.47
CA LEU A 7 -19.58 11.60 -61.06
C LEU A 7 -18.17 11.25 -60.61
N SER A 8 -17.31 12.26 -60.44
CA SER A 8 -15.94 12.07 -59.93
C SER A 8 -15.99 11.91 -58.39
N LEU A 9 -15.65 10.72 -57.94
CA LEU A 9 -15.51 10.41 -56.51
C LEU A 9 -14.12 10.83 -56.04
N PHE A 10 -14.04 11.94 -55.30
CA PHE A 10 -12.83 12.32 -54.56
C PHE A 10 -12.71 11.47 -53.30
N ILE A 11 -11.77 10.53 -53.31
CA ILE A 11 -11.36 9.79 -52.09
C ILE A 11 -10.35 10.68 -51.36
N LEU A 12 -10.80 11.32 -50.28
CA LEU A 12 -9.91 11.93 -49.30
C LEU A 12 -9.33 10.82 -48.41
N SER A 13 -8.09 10.46 -48.67
CA SER A 13 -7.28 9.63 -47.76
C SER A 13 -6.84 10.48 -46.57
N SER A 14 -7.57 10.42 -45.50
CA SER A 14 -7.11 10.91 -44.19
C SER A 14 -6.03 9.98 -43.64
N ASN A 15 -4.77 10.40 -43.72
CA ASN A 15 -3.68 9.82 -42.95
C ASN A 15 -3.94 10.09 -41.48
N VAL A 16 -4.51 9.10 -40.78
CA VAL A 16 -4.48 9.05 -39.33
C VAL A 16 -3.06 8.66 -38.95
N PHE A 17 -2.26 9.65 -38.55
CA PHE A 17 -1.05 9.39 -37.79
C PHE A 17 -1.50 8.82 -36.46
N ALA A 18 -1.40 7.51 -36.32
CA ALA A 18 -1.41 6.86 -35.02
C ALA A 18 -0.09 7.25 -34.34
N ASP A 19 -0.14 8.29 -33.48
CA ASP A 19 0.88 8.50 -32.46
C ASP A 19 0.84 7.27 -31.55
N GLY A 20 1.76 6.35 -31.81
CA GLY A 20 2.07 5.25 -30.91
C GLY A 20 2.73 5.81 -29.66
N HIS A 21 1.94 6.32 -28.73
CA HIS A 21 2.35 6.30 -27.36
C HIS A 21 2.40 4.82 -26.95
N GLU A 22 3.59 4.21 -27.02
CA GLU A 22 3.95 3.13 -26.13
C GLU A 22 3.79 3.70 -24.71
N GLN A 23 2.57 3.56 -24.16
CA GLN A 23 2.41 3.51 -22.73
C GLN A 23 3.19 2.25 -22.33
N THR A 24 4.42 2.44 -21.88
CA THR A 24 5.03 1.52 -20.92
C THR A 24 3.99 1.41 -19.83
N GLU A 25 3.23 0.31 -19.80
CA GLU A 25 2.39 -0.03 -18.67
C GLU A 25 3.34 -0.02 -17.48
N ALA A 26 3.21 1.02 -16.64
CA ALA A 26 3.90 1.04 -15.36
C ALA A 26 3.52 -0.27 -14.69
N MET A 27 4.49 -1.08 -14.30
CA MET A 27 4.26 -2.34 -13.61
C MET A 27 3.32 -2.04 -12.45
N GLN A 28 2.10 -2.57 -12.53
CA GLN A 28 1.07 -2.26 -11.55
C GLN A 28 1.37 -3.11 -10.32
N ASN A 29 1.80 -2.47 -9.23
CA ASN A 29 1.96 -3.13 -7.95
C ASN A 29 0.60 -3.68 -7.50
N THR A 30 0.46 -5.00 -7.51
CA THR A 30 -0.81 -5.68 -7.15
C THR A 30 -0.80 -6.16 -5.71
N TYR A 31 0.38 -6.50 -5.19
CA TYR A 31 0.57 -6.99 -3.84
C TYR A 31 1.63 -6.21 -3.11
N MET A 32 1.49 -6.16 -1.78
CA MET A 32 2.50 -5.65 -0.86
C MET A 32 2.86 -6.75 0.14
N LEU A 33 4.15 -7.08 0.23
CA LEU A 33 4.69 -7.78 1.38
C LEU A 33 4.91 -6.74 2.48
N LEU A 34 4.27 -6.93 3.63
CA LEU A 34 4.47 -6.12 4.83
C LEU A 34 5.03 -6.99 5.93
N SER A 35 6.24 -6.65 6.40
CA SER A 35 6.92 -7.33 7.49
C SER A 35 7.02 -6.41 8.70
N THR A 36 6.47 -6.83 9.83
CA THR A 36 6.53 -6.08 11.09
C THR A 36 7.53 -6.73 12.02
N TYR A 37 8.48 -5.94 12.55
CA TYR A 37 9.52 -6.37 13.50
C TYR A 37 9.34 -5.63 14.81
N GLU A 38 8.81 -6.31 15.82
CA GLU A 38 8.60 -5.73 17.16
C GLU A 38 9.90 -5.68 17.96
N ILE A 39 10.04 -4.66 18.80
CA ILE A 39 11.22 -4.40 19.61
C ILE A 39 10.87 -4.46 21.09
N SER A 40 11.39 -5.45 21.79
CA SER A 40 11.28 -5.55 23.25
C SER A 40 12.36 -4.76 23.99
N ALA A 41 12.14 -4.59 25.29
CA ALA A 41 13.13 -3.98 26.17
C ALA A 41 14.45 -4.77 26.14
N GLY A 42 15.56 -4.06 26.02
CA GLY A 42 16.90 -4.65 25.96
C GLY A 42 17.43 -4.99 24.57
N GLN A 43 16.61 -4.86 23.53
CA GLN A 43 17.06 -4.97 22.13
C GLN A 43 17.62 -3.64 21.62
N ASN A 44 18.45 -3.70 20.58
CA ASN A 44 19.09 -2.51 19.99
C ASN A 44 18.35 -2.07 18.71
N PRO A 45 17.46 -1.08 18.77
CA PRO A 45 16.69 -0.63 17.60
C PRO A 45 17.58 -0.05 16.49
N ALA A 46 18.72 0.55 16.84
CA ALA A 46 19.60 1.16 15.84
C ALA A 46 20.38 0.13 15.02
N GLU A 47 20.67 -1.04 15.59
CA GLU A 47 21.25 -2.16 14.83
C GLU A 47 20.20 -2.79 13.93
N LEU A 48 19.02 -3.07 14.46
CA LEU A 48 17.91 -3.60 13.66
C LEU A 48 17.56 -2.67 12.50
N GLU A 49 17.50 -1.36 12.72
CA GLU A 49 17.24 -0.37 11.66
C GLU A 49 18.25 -0.49 10.50
N LYS A 50 19.55 -0.60 10.80
CA LYS A 50 20.58 -0.78 9.77
C LYS A 50 20.44 -2.08 8.99
N GLU A 51 20.13 -3.17 9.70
CA GLU A 51 19.92 -4.48 9.10
C GLU A 51 18.69 -4.46 8.18
N LEU A 52 17.59 -3.80 8.61
CA LEU A 52 16.37 -3.69 7.81
C LEU A 52 16.56 -2.79 6.59
N VAL A 53 17.30 -1.67 6.71
CA VAL A 53 17.67 -0.83 5.56
C VAL A 53 18.47 -1.64 4.53
N GLN A 54 19.43 -2.46 4.99
CA GLN A 54 20.17 -3.33 4.08
C GLN A 54 19.27 -4.40 3.44
N LEU A 55 18.37 -5.00 4.23
CA LEU A 55 17.41 -5.97 3.73
C LEU A 55 16.53 -5.39 2.61
N GLN A 56 16.05 -4.14 2.75
CA GLN A 56 15.25 -3.47 1.71
C GLN A 56 16.02 -3.37 0.39
N LYS A 57 17.30 -2.95 0.45
CA LYS A 57 18.17 -2.88 -0.73
C LYS A 57 18.39 -4.24 -1.38
N ASP A 58 18.60 -5.27 -0.56
CA ASP A 58 18.76 -6.63 -1.05
C ASP A 58 17.47 -7.14 -1.71
N GLN A 59 16.31 -6.82 -1.15
CA GLN A 59 15.00 -7.17 -1.70
C GLN A 59 14.73 -6.51 -3.06
N GLU A 60 15.10 -5.24 -3.24
CA GLU A 60 15.01 -4.57 -4.54
C GLU A 60 15.94 -5.22 -5.58
N VAL A 61 17.15 -5.61 -5.18
CA VAL A 61 18.09 -6.35 -6.06
C VAL A 61 17.53 -7.72 -6.44
N ASP A 62 16.83 -8.40 -5.53
CA ASP A 62 16.17 -9.69 -5.80
C ASP A 62 14.95 -9.56 -6.73
N GLY A 63 14.44 -8.35 -6.94
CA GLY A 63 13.38 -8.06 -7.92
C GLY A 63 12.04 -7.61 -7.35
N TYR A 64 11.96 -7.24 -6.06
CA TYR A 64 10.80 -6.50 -5.55
C TYR A 64 10.73 -5.10 -6.16
N ASN A 65 9.53 -4.53 -6.21
CA ASN A 65 9.28 -3.16 -6.62
C ASN A 65 9.16 -2.28 -5.36
N ASP A 66 9.66 -1.05 -5.41
CA ASP A 66 9.38 0.00 -4.42
C ASP A 66 9.37 -0.49 -2.96
N CYS A 67 10.53 -0.82 -2.42
CA CYS A 67 10.68 -1.17 -1.02
C CYS A 67 10.83 0.06 -0.13
N GLY A 68 10.42 -0.05 1.15
CA GLY A 68 10.61 1.02 2.12
C GLY A 68 10.46 0.55 3.56
N LEU A 69 10.90 1.40 4.48
CA LEU A 69 10.97 1.11 5.90
C LEU A 69 10.39 2.28 6.70
N TYR A 70 9.38 1.98 7.51
CA TYR A 70 8.85 2.90 8.50
C TYR A 70 9.21 2.47 9.91
N ARG A 71 9.36 3.44 10.79
CA ARG A 71 9.54 3.22 12.22
C ARG A 71 8.32 3.74 12.97
N HIS A 72 7.87 2.96 13.95
CA HIS A 72 6.84 3.37 14.90
C HIS A 72 7.22 4.67 15.61
N TRP A 73 6.25 5.57 15.74
CA TRP A 73 6.36 6.80 16.52
C TRP A 73 5.37 6.83 17.68
N TYR A 74 4.06 6.68 17.41
CA TYR A 74 3.00 6.59 18.40
C TYR A 74 1.92 5.63 17.95
N GLY A 75 1.23 4.99 18.89
CA GLY A 75 0.12 4.07 18.62
C GLY A 75 0.40 2.69 19.17
N GLY A 76 0.23 1.66 18.34
CA GLY A 76 0.34 0.27 18.70
C GLY A 76 1.71 -0.21 19.21
N GLU A 77 2.19 -1.34 18.73
CA GLU A 77 3.44 -1.93 19.21
C GLU A 77 4.67 -1.17 18.70
N ARG A 78 5.70 -1.09 19.54
CA ARG A 78 6.99 -0.50 19.15
C ARG A 78 7.68 -1.40 18.14
N ALA A 79 7.61 -1.04 16.84
CA ALA A 79 8.04 -1.87 15.75
C ALA A 79 8.67 -1.08 14.59
N PHE A 80 9.31 -1.81 13.67
CA PHE A 80 9.58 -1.40 12.31
C PHE A 80 8.60 -2.07 11.36
N TYR A 81 8.22 -1.35 10.31
CA TYR A 81 7.32 -1.78 9.26
C TYR A 81 8.08 -1.73 7.93
N ALA A 82 8.57 -2.88 7.49
CA ALA A 82 9.24 -3.04 6.22
C ALA A 82 8.22 -3.46 5.17
N TYR A 83 8.20 -2.82 4.01
CA TYR A 83 7.30 -3.18 2.93
C TYR A 83 8.03 -3.26 1.59
N CYS A 84 7.55 -4.14 0.72
CA CYS A 84 7.95 -4.20 -0.67
C CYS A 84 6.73 -4.56 -1.53
N PHE A 85 6.66 -3.99 -2.73
CA PHE A 85 5.61 -4.34 -3.67
C PHE A 85 6.06 -5.39 -4.67
N PHE A 86 5.09 -6.14 -5.20
CA PHE A 86 5.29 -7.07 -6.30
C PHE A 86 4.00 -7.20 -7.14
N THR A 87 4.13 -7.71 -8.38
CA THR A 87 3.03 -7.75 -9.35
C THR A 87 2.15 -8.99 -9.18
N ASP A 88 2.77 -10.16 -9.03
CA ASP A 88 2.09 -11.45 -8.95
C ASP A 88 2.94 -12.50 -8.24
N PHE A 89 2.37 -13.69 -8.01
CA PHE A 89 3.09 -14.78 -7.34
C PHE A 89 4.17 -15.43 -8.20
N ASP A 90 4.18 -15.27 -9.53
CA ASP A 90 5.27 -15.72 -10.38
C ASP A 90 6.51 -14.86 -10.18
N GLN A 91 6.34 -13.53 -10.03
CA GLN A 91 7.42 -12.62 -9.62
C GLN A 91 7.94 -12.98 -8.23
N LEU A 92 7.03 -13.23 -7.26
CA LEU A 92 7.43 -13.62 -5.90
C LEU A 92 8.26 -14.90 -5.88
N ASP A 93 7.91 -15.92 -6.69
CA ASP A 93 8.69 -17.15 -6.83
C ASP A 93 10.08 -16.89 -7.44
N ALA A 94 10.16 -15.99 -8.43
CA ALA A 94 11.45 -15.58 -9.02
C ALA A 94 12.34 -14.85 -8.00
N ILE A 95 11.76 -13.96 -7.18
CA ILE A 95 12.45 -13.25 -6.09
C ILE A 95 13.01 -14.24 -5.07
N HIS A 96 12.22 -15.20 -4.62
CA HIS A 96 12.69 -16.22 -3.68
C HIS A 96 13.87 -17.03 -4.23
N LYS A 97 13.82 -17.41 -5.51
CA LYS A 97 14.95 -18.11 -6.18
C LYS A 97 16.19 -17.24 -6.26
N ALA A 98 16.04 -15.93 -6.54
CA ALA A 98 17.17 -15.00 -6.57
C ALA A 98 17.80 -14.85 -5.17
N ALA A 99 16.96 -14.71 -4.13
CA ALA A 99 17.40 -14.64 -2.75
C ALA A 99 18.15 -15.90 -2.29
N GLU A 100 17.65 -17.09 -2.64
CA GLU A 100 18.30 -18.37 -2.31
C GLU A 100 19.64 -18.57 -3.03
N ALA A 101 19.81 -18.01 -4.22
CA ALA A 101 21.06 -18.09 -4.98
C ALA A 101 22.16 -17.15 -4.44
N ASN A 102 21.81 -16.20 -3.59
CA ASN A 102 22.75 -15.23 -3.02
C ASN A 102 23.29 -15.75 -1.67
N GLU A 103 24.40 -16.51 -1.74
CA GLU A 103 25.05 -17.10 -0.55
C GLU A 103 25.65 -16.06 0.41
N ASP A 104 25.91 -14.82 -0.06
CA ASP A 104 26.50 -13.74 0.74
C ASP A 104 25.45 -12.91 1.49
N ARG A 105 24.16 -13.25 1.38
CA ARG A 105 23.08 -12.51 2.02
C ARG A 105 23.16 -12.60 3.53
N MET A 106 23.38 -11.47 4.17
CA MET A 106 23.31 -11.40 5.63
C MET A 106 21.86 -11.46 6.08
N GLY A 107 21.53 -12.49 6.86
CA GLY A 107 20.24 -12.56 7.55
C GLY A 107 20.12 -11.47 8.61
N ILE A 108 18.89 -11.13 8.98
CA ILE A 108 18.62 -10.22 10.11
C ILE A 108 19.07 -10.94 11.40
N THR A 109 19.87 -10.24 12.22
CA THR A 109 20.20 -10.74 13.56
C THR A 109 18.96 -10.66 14.47
N GLN A 110 18.94 -11.39 15.58
CA GLN A 110 17.75 -11.44 16.47
C GLN A 110 17.66 -10.19 17.36
N ASN A 111 17.66 -8.98 16.78
CA ASN A 111 17.43 -7.73 17.50
C ASN A 111 15.94 -7.34 17.57
N TYR A 112 15.05 -8.28 17.33
CA TYR A 112 13.59 -8.13 17.43
C TYR A 112 13.00 -9.25 18.33
N SER A 113 11.83 -8.98 18.90
CA SER A 113 11.12 -9.93 19.77
C SER A 113 10.14 -10.81 19.03
N SER A 114 9.51 -10.27 18.01
CA SER A 114 8.61 -11.00 17.10
C SER A 114 8.73 -10.45 15.68
N HIS A 115 8.34 -11.30 14.74
CA HIS A 115 8.31 -10.98 13.32
C HIS A 115 7.02 -11.52 12.72
N THR A 116 6.35 -10.70 11.95
CA THR A 116 5.09 -11.05 11.30
C THR A 116 5.09 -10.59 9.86
N ASP A 117 4.72 -11.47 8.93
CA ASP A 117 4.57 -11.15 7.52
C ASP A 117 3.11 -11.20 7.10
N HIS A 118 2.74 -10.22 6.26
CA HIS A 118 1.47 -10.17 5.56
C HIS A 118 1.70 -9.98 4.07
N ILE A 119 0.95 -10.71 3.24
CA ILE A 119 0.76 -10.35 1.83
C ILE A 119 -0.61 -9.69 1.74
N LEU A 120 -0.60 -8.43 1.30
CA LEU A 120 -1.78 -7.60 1.16
C LEU A 120 -2.02 -7.33 -0.33
N GLU A 121 -3.26 -7.46 -0.77
CA GLU A 121 -3.66 -7.06 -2.12
C GLU A 121 -3.96 -5.57 -2.15
N VAL A 122 -3.39 -4.86 -3.12
CA VAL A 122 -3.56 -3.42 -3.31
C VAL A 122 -4.91 -3.16 -3.94
N GLN A 123 -5.81 -2.46 -3.25
CA GLN A 123 -7.17 -2.16 -3.72
C GLN A 123 -7.28 -0.75 -4.30
N LYS A 124 -6.72 0.25 -3.61
CA LYS A 124 -6.75 1.66 -4.03
C LYS A 124 -5.42 2.33 -3.72
N VAL A 125 -4.92 3.14 -4.65
CA VAL A 125 -3.69 3.91 -4.50
C VAL A 125 -3.96 5.37 -4.81
N ASN A 126 -3.88 6.23 -3.79
CA ASN A 126 -4.04 7.68 -3.93
C ASN A 126 -2.83 8.46 -3.39
N LEU A 127 -1.89 7.80 -2.73
CA LEU A 127 -0.57 8.36 -2.43
C LEU A 127 0.30 8.27 -3.67
N LYS A 128 0.96 9.36 -4.03
CA LYS A 128 1.84 9.42 -5.22
C LYS A 128 3.27 8.94 -4.91
N GLU A 129 3.66 9.05 -3.66
CA GLU A 129 4.98 8.68 -3.13
C GLU A 129 4.84 8.32 -1.66
N ALA A 130 5.82 7.60 -1.12
CA ALA A 130 5.86 7.26 0.30
C ALA A 130 5.99 8.54 1.14
N PRO A 131 5.00 8.89 2.00
CA PRO A 131 5.04 10.10 2.79
C PRO A 131 6.03 9.96 3.95
N THR A 132 6.66 11.08 4.35
CA THR A 132 7.58 11.08 5.51
C THR A 132 6.88 10.66 6.79
N ASN A 133 5.61 11.04 6.99
CA ASN A 133 4.80 10.65 8.13
C ASN A 133 3.55 9.92 7.64
N LEU A 134 3.25 8.80 8.26
CA LEU A 134 2.18 7.90 7.85
C LEU A 134 1.29 7.58 9.06
N LEU A 135 -0.01 7.63 8.86
CA LEU A 135 -1.00 6.95 9.69
C LEU A 135 -1.26 5.58 9.06
N TRP A 136 -0.89 4.52 9.77
CA TRP A 136 -1.19 3.14 9.41
C TRP A 136 -2.33 2.62 10.25
N MET A 137 -3.33 2.01 9.62
CA MET A 137 -4.51 1.47 10.31
C MET A 137 -4.82 0.07 9.82
N GLN A 138 -5.28 -0.77 10.75
CA GLN A 138 -5.85 -2.07 10.45
C GLN A 138 -7.28 -2.13 10.97
N TRP A 139 -8.19 -2.65 10.15
CA TRP A 139 -9.59 -2.87 10.51
C TRP A 139 -9.99 -4.32 10.35
N GLU A 140 -10.63 -4.87 11.36
CA GLU A 140 -11.26 -6.17 11.33
C GLU A 140 -12.77 -6.01 11.47
N PHE A 141 -13.52 -6.60 10.54
CA PHE A 141 -14.97 -6.57 10.52
C PHE A 141 -15.55 -7.87 11.07
N GLY A 142 -16.83 -7.84 11.44
CA GLY A 142 -17.52 -8.96 12.05
C GLY A 142 -17.38 -10.26 11.24
N PRO A 143 -17.30 -11.44 11.91
CA PRO A 143 -16.98 -12.71 11.27
C PRO A 143 -18.12 -13.26 10.39
N TYR A 144 -19.34 -12.75 10.57
CA TYR A 144 -20.52 -13.20 9.83
C TYR A 144 -20.75 -12.43 8.51
N LEU A 145 -19.95 -11.39 8.25
CA LEU A 145 -20.04 -10.64 7.00
C LEU A 145 -19.41 -11.43 5.84
N THR A 146 -20.01 -11.34 4.69
CA THR A 146 -19.40 -11.80 3.45
C THR A 146 -18.19 -10.94 3.07
N HIS A 147 -17.36 -11.43 2.15
CA HIS A 147 -16.24 -10.63 1.64
C HIS A 147 -16.71 -9.30 1.03
N ALA A 148 -17.77 -9.31 0.23
CA ALA A 148 -18.34 -8.10 -0.37
C ALA A 148 -18.83 -7.09 0.67
N GLU A 149 -19.53 -7.54 1.71
CA GLU A 149 -19.99 -6.66 2.79
C GLU A 149 -18.84 -6.04 3.58
N ARG A 150 -17.74 -6.78 3.83
CA ARG A 150 -16.54 -6.22 4.47
C ARG A 150 -15.88 -5.18 3.56
N GLN A 151 -15.78 -5.46 2.26
CA GLN A 151 -15.23 -4.52 1.28
C GLN A 151 -16.05 -3.24 1.22
N ASP A 152 -17.39 -3.31 1.17
CA ASP A 152 -18.26 -2.14 1.18
C ASP A 152 -18.03 -1.26 2.42
N ARG A 153 -17.84 -1.87 3.60
CA ARG A 153 -17.54 -1.15 4.85
C ARG A 153 -16.15 -0.53 4.85
N ALA A 154 -15.17 -1.27 4.35
CA ALA A 154 -13.81 -0.75 4.19
C ALA A 154 -13.78 0.44 3.22
N ASP A 155 -14.53 0.37 2.12
CA ASP A 155 -14.65 1.47 1.15
C ASP A 155 -15.29 2.72 1.76
N LEU A 156 -16.32 2.58 2.59
CA LEU A 156 -16.94 3.71 3.30
C LEU A 156 -15.93 4.41 4.22
N LEU A 157 -15.19 3.64 5.01
CA LEU A 157 -14.16 4.18 5.90
C LEU A 157 -13.01 4.79 5.10
N PHE A 158 -12.53 4.07 4.07
CA PHE A 158 -11.48 4.58 3.19
C PHE A 158 -11.85 5.93 2.58
N ASP A 159 -13.05 6.08 2.02
CA ASP A 159 -13.49 7.32 1.40
C ASP A 159 -13.54 8.48 2.40
N ALA A 160 -13.94 8.20 3.65
CA ALA A 160 -13.92 9.18 4.73
C ALA A 160 -12.48 9.63 5.07
N PHE A 161 -11.57 8.69 5.26
CA PHE A 161 -10.16 8.98 5.57
C PHE A 161 -9.46 9.67 4.40
N ASN A 162 -9.66 9.18 3.17
CA ASN A 162 -9.06 9.76 1.97
C ASN A 162 -9.50 11.24 1.77
N ARG A 163 -10.76 11.57 2.03
CA ARG A 163 -11.26 12.97 2.02
C ARG A 163 -10.63 13.83 3.11
N ALA A 164 -10.44 13.27 4.31
CA ALA A 164 -9.88 14.01 5.43
C ALA A 164 -8.36 14.23 5.29
N PHE A 165 -7.63 13.23 4.79
CA PHE A 165 -6.17 13.24 4.70
C PHE A 165 -5.65 13.75 3.34
N GLY A 166 -6.45 13.68 2.28
CA GLY A 166 -6.09 14.14 0.93
C GLY A 166 -5.21 13.16 0.14
N GLY A 167 -5.01 11.95 0.67
CA GLY A 167 -4.28 10.85 0.02
C GLY A 167 -4.12 9.68 0.98
N CYS A 168 -4.75 8.55 0.63
CA CYS A 168 -4.63 7.28 1.35
C CYS A 168 -4.57 6.13 0.35
N ASN A 169 -4.02 5.00 0.77
CA ASN A 169 -4.12 3.73 0.05
C ASN A 169 -4.98 2.76 0.83
N LEU A 170 -5.56 1.77 0.16
CA LEU A 170 -6.35 0.69 0.76
C LEU A 170 -5.81 -0.65 0.30
N TYR A 171 -5.64 -1.54 1.26
CA TYR A 171 -5.20 -2.91 1.05
C TYR A 171 -6.14 -3.89 1.75
N VAL A 172 -6.22 -5.11 1.23
CA VAL A 172 -6.95 -6.20 1.85
C VAL A 172 -6.02 -7.38 2.09
N HIS A 173 -6.26 -8.09 3.17
CA HIS A 173 -5.54 -9.32 3.48
C HIS A 173 -5.64 -10.34 2.34
N SER A 174 -4.51 -10.84 1.86
CA SER A 174 -4.39 -11.98 0.97
C SER A 174 -3.80 -13.18 1.71
N TRP A 175 -2.74 -12.99 2.50
CA TRP A 175 -2.07 -14.01 3.29
C TRP A 175 -1.42 -13.43 4.54
N GLY A 176 -1.42 -14.19 5.67
CA GLY A 176 -0.84 -13.77 6.95
C GLY A 176 -1.77 -14.04 8.13
N PRO A 177 -1.41 -13.61 9.35
CA PRO A 177 -2.12 -14.00 10.57
C PRO A 177 -3.45 -13.28 10.81
N SER A 178 -3.73 -12.13 10.19
CA SER A 178 -4.97 -11.38 10.41
C SER A 178 -5.73 -11.13 9.12
N MET A 179 -7.05 -11.30 9.16
CA MET A 179 -7.96 -11.15 8.02
C MET A 179 -8.57 -9.75 8.00
N GLY A 180 -7.74 -8.73 7.87
CA GLY A 180 -8.16 -7.33 7.94
C GLY A 180 -8.12 -6.57 6.61
N HIS A 181 -8.64 -5.34 6.67
CA HIS A 181 -8.36 -4.29 5.69
C HIS A 181 -7.36 -3.33 6.31
N TYR A 182 -6.47 -2.80 5.48
CA TYR A 182 -5.40 -1.93 5.93
C TYR A 182 -5.47 -0.63 5.14
N ILE A 183 -5.25 0.48 5.83
CA ILE A 183 -5.20 1.81 5.23
C ILE A 183 -3.94 2.50 5.68
N ASP A 184 -3.28 3.16 4.74
CA ASP A 184 -2.25 4.12 5.04
C ASP A 184 -2.63 5.52 4.53
N CYS A 185 -2.37 6.55 5.33
CA CYS A 185 -2.67 7.94 4.99
C CYS A 185 -1.47 8.84 5.32
N GLY A 186 -1.06 9.67 4.35
CA GLY A 186 0.04 10.60 4.54
C GLY A 186 -0.35 11.87 5.29
N PHE A 187 0.60 12.41 6.10
CA PHE A 187 0.48 13.73 6.70
C PHE A 187 1.85 14.44 6.76
N GLU A 188 1.85 15.79 6.77
CA GLU A 188 3.10 16.55 6.71
C GLU A 188 3.82 16.63 8.07
N ASN A 189 3.05 16.87 9.14
CA ASN A 189 3.53 17.03 10.50
C ASN A 189 2.37 16.87 11.50
N PHE A 190 2.64 16.89 12.81
CA PHE A 190 1.59 16.70 13.82
C PHE A 190 0.54 17.82 13.88
N ALA A 191 0.83 19.04 13.43
CA ALA A 191 -0.20 20.08 13.34
C ALA A 191 -1.17 19.80 12.17
N ASP A 192 -0.64 19.33 11.04
CA ASP A 192 -1.42 18.84 9.92
C ASP A 192 -2.24 17.59 10.31
N PHE A 193 -1.61 16.60 10.96
CA PHE A 193 -2.30 15.44 11.51
C PHE A 193 -3.47 15.85 12.40
N GLY A 194 -3.26 16.79 13.34
CA GLY A 194 -4.32 17.29 14.22
C GLY A 194 -5.49 17.95 13.46
N THR A 195 -5.20 18.58 12.32
CA THR A 195 -6.24 19.17 11.44
C THR A 195 -7.02 18.07 10.71
N LYS A 196 -6.31 17.10 10.12
CA LYS A 196 -6.88 15.95 9.42
C LYS A 196 -7.69 15.04 10.38
N HIS A 197 -7.18 14.84 11.60
CA HIS A 197 -7.88 14.08 12.64
C HIS A 197 -9.20 14.74 13.06
N LYS A 198 -9.25 16.08 13.16
CA LYS A 198 -10.53 16.79 13.40
C LYS A 198 -11.49 16.65 12.23
N ALA A 199 -10.98 16.70 11.00
CA ALA A 199 -11.78 16.53 9.80
C ALA A 199 -12.40 15.13 9.72
N ILE A 200 -11.61 14.05 9.95
CA ILE A 200 -12.15 12.69 9.94
C ILE A 200 -13.18 12.48 11.06
N ASN A 201 -12.92 12.96 12.28
CA ASN A 201 -13.89 12.84 13.39
C ASN A 201 -15.22 13.51 13.06
N LYS A 202 -15.17 14.64 12.35
CA LYS A 202 -16.40 15.32 11.89
C LYS A 202 -17.15 14.46 10.86
N ILE A 203 -16.46 13.91 9.86
CA ILE A 203 -17.05 13.04 8.83
C ILE A 203 -17.67 11.81 9.48
N LEU A 204 -16.96 11.13 10.40
CA LEU A 204 -17.46 9.96 11.10
C LEU A 204 -18.73 10.28 11.92
N ALA A 205 -18.74 11.42 12.62
CA ALA A 205 -19.88 11.83 13.43
C ALA A 205 -21.11 12.29 12.62
N GLU A 206 -20.92 12.92 11.48
CA GLU A 206 -22.01 13.50 10.69
C GLU A 206 -22.54 12.53 9.61
N GLU A 207 -21.66 11.77 8.98
CA GLU A 207 -22.02 10.94 7.81
C GLU A 207 -22.10 9.44 8.15
N LEU A 208 -21.25 8.94 9.06
CA LEU A 208 -21.17 7.52 9.40
C LEU A 208 -21.74 7.18 10.78
N ALA A 209 -22.30 8.13 11.52
CA ALA A 209 -22.86 7.89 12.84
C ALA A 209 -23.97 6.82 12.89
N THR A 210 -24.66 6.60 11.77
CA THR A 210 -25.75 5.61 11.66
C THR A 210 -25.36 4.41 10.77
N ALA A 211 -24.13 4.37 10.24
CA ALA A 211 -23.65 3.26 9.45
C ALA A 211 -23.38 2.06 10.36
N ASP A 212 -23.92 0.91 9.99
CA ASP A 212 -23.60 -0.36 10.63
C ASP A 212 -22.28 -0.87 10.06
N LEU A 213 -21.17 -0.46 10.67
CA LEU A 213 -19.84 -0.87 10.23
C LEU A 213 -19.47 -2.29 10.67
N ASP A 214 -20.14 -2.81 11.72
CA ASP A 214 -19.81 -4.10 12.34
C ASP A 214 -18.28 -4.27 12.52
N LEU A 215 -17.64 -3.20 13.02
CA LEU A 215 -16.20 -3.16 13.25
C LEU A 215 -15.89 -3.91 14.54
N LEU A 216 -15.16 -5.02 14.42
CA LEU A 216 -14.79 -5.88 15.53
C LEU A 216 -13.60 -5.30 16.31
N SER A 217 -12.58 -4.88 15.58
CA SER A 217 -11.37 -4.26 16.14
C SER A 217 -10.73 -3.29 15.15
N HIS A 218 -9.92 -2.38 15.67
CA HIS A 218 -9.00 -1.57 14.86
C HIS A 218 -7.72 -1.30 15.65
N SER A 219 -6.65 -1.05 14.93
CA SER A 219 -5.40 -0.53 15.47
C SER A 219 -4.89 0.60 14.60
N ASP A 220 -4.22 1.57 15.25
CA ASP A 220 -3.67 2.76 14.61
C ASP A 220 -2.22 2.96 15.04
N ASP A 221 -1.35 3.23 14.08
CA ASP A 221 0.05 3.59 14.31
C ASP A 221 0.43 4.86 13.55
N LEU A 222 1.14 5.75 14.20
CA LEU A 222 1.84 6.86 13.55
C LEU A 222 3.27 6.45 13.30
N LEU A 223 3.66 6.47 12.05
CA LEU A 223 4.93 5.99 11.55
C LEU A 223 5.74 7.13 10.94
N ILE A 224 7.06 7.00 10.97
CA ILE A 224 7.99 7.88 10.28
C ILE A 224 8.83 7.08 9.30
N LEU A 225 8.96 7.58 8.07
CA LEU A 225 9.79 6.98 7.03
C LEU A 225 11.26 7.09 7.41
N ILE A 226 11.97 5.98 7.34
CA ILE A 226 13.42 5.93 7.44
C ILE A 226 13.97 6.19 6.04
N GLN A 227 14.68 7.30 5.90
CA GLN A 227 15.37 7.69 4.68
C GLN A 227 16.81 7.18 4.73
N ASP A 228 17.31 6.65 3.64
CA ASP A 228 18.69 6.25 3.43
C ASP A 228 19.67 7.43 3.46
#